data_26baa7bb2a49476337bc2a9d185099de
#
_entry.id   26baa7bb2a49476337bc2a9d185099de
#
_cell.length_a   1.000
_cell.length_b   1.000
_cell.length_c   1.000
_cell.angle_alpha   90.00
_cell.angle_beta   90.00
_cell.angle_gamma   90.00
#
_symmetry.space_group_name_H-M   'P 1'
#
loop_
_entity.id
_entity.type
_entity.pdbx_description
1 polymer ?
#
loop_
_entity_poly.entity_id
_entity_poly.type
_entity_poly.pdbx_seq_one_letter_code
_entity_poly.pdbx_strand_id
1 'polypeptide(L)'
;DMGMQMQGMMQNNTGGHNMNMMGGNQMMPNNEMVASGDPIEWEENNATMNVMSNSEMMKWVIQDEDTGKENIDIGWNFKVSDKVKIKITNDPNSMHPMQHPIHFHGQRFLVLSTNGKPNDNLVWKDTTLIPNGDTVELLVEMTNPGTWMGHCHIAEHLEAGMMFSFKVI
;
A
#
# COMPACT_ATOMS: atom_id res chain seq x y z
N ASP A 1 -7.07 -12.11 16.04
CA ASP A 1 -7.21 -11.05 15.01
C ASP A 1 -6.06 -10.09 15.20
N MET A 2 -5.39 -9.75 14.13
CA MET A 2 -4.29 -8.78 14.12
C MET A 2 -4.71 -7.59 13.24
N GLY A 3 -4.58 -6.37 13.76
CA GLY A 3 -4.90 -5.14 13.03
C GLY A 3 -3.64 -4.48 12.48
N MET A 4 -3.71 -4.03 11.26
CA MET A 4 -2.69 -3.20 10.59
C MET A 4 -3.30 -1.91 10.12
N GLN A 5 -2.63 -0.81 10.42
CA GLN A 5 -2.97 0.50 9.87
C GLN A 5 -1.85 1.00 8.97
N MET A 6 -2.22 1.58 7.83
CA MET A 6 -1.28 2.13 6.87
C MET A 6 -1.46 3.65 6.80
N GLN A 7 -0.37 4.37 7.01
CA GLN A 7 -0.35 5.84 6.98
C GLN A 7 0.82 6.35 6.14
N GLY A 8 0.57 7.41 5.38
CA GLY A 8 1.63 8.22 4.78
C GLY A 8 1.88 9.46 5.64
N MET A 9 3.08 9.60 6.17
CA MET A 9 3.49 10.77 6.95
C MET A 9 4.53 11.59 6.18
N MET A 10 4.24 12.88 5.98
CA MET A 10 5.26 13.83 5.52
C MET A 10 6.07 14.35 6.71
N GLN A 11 7.39 14.27 6.60
CA GLN A 11 8.26 14.96 7.55
C GLN A 11 8.25 16.46 7.21
N ASN A 12 7.79 17.28 8.15
CA ASN A 12 7.80 18.73 8.02
C ASN A 12 9.23 19.27 7.98
N ASN A 13 9.71 19.60 6.79
CA ASN A 13 10.86 20.49 6.65
C ASN A 13 10.33 21.91 6.37
N THR A 14 10.40 22.79 7.36
CA THR A 14 9.96 24.17 7.27
C THR A 14 10.95 25.01 6.47
N GLY A 15 10.90 24.87 5.15
CA GLY A 15 11.55 25.75 4.18
C GLY A 15 10.50 26.35 3.27
N GLY A 16 10.07 27.58 3.53
CA GLY A 16 9.01 28.23 2.79
C GLY A 16 9.41 28.50 1.34
N HIS A 17 8.67 27.93 0.41
CA HIS A 17 8.63 28.40 -0.96
C HIS A 17 7.17 28.65 -1.37
N ASN A 18 6.93 29.93 -1.59
CA ASN A 18 5.71 30.50 -2.10
C ASN A 18 5.53 30.09 -3.58
N MET A 19 4.63 29.16 -3.87
CA MET A 19 4.27 28.85 -5.27
C MET A 19 3.00 29.57 -5.66
N ASN A 20 3.18 30.53 -6.54
CA ASN A 20 2.13 31.28 -7.21
C ASN A 20 1.45 30.38 -8.26
N MET A 21 0.20 29.98 -8.04
CA MET A 21 -0.60 29.23 -9.01
C MET A 21 -1.15 30.19 -10.07
N MET A 22 -0.63 30.10 -11.29
CA MET A 22 -1.30 30.65 -12.47
C MET A 22 -2.27 29.61 -13.04
N GLY A 23 -3.57 29.93 -12.97
CA GLY A 23 -4.62 29.20 -13.65
C GLY A 23 -4.57 29.39 -15.16
N GLY A 24 -4.61 28.30 -15.89
CA GLY A 24 -4.79 28.26 -17.32
C GLY A 24 -5.88 27.26 -17.68
N ASN A 25 -7.09 27.77 -17.93
CA ASN A 25 -8.24 27.01 -18.40
C ASN A 25 -8.06 26.77 -19.91
N GLN A 26 -7.76 25.54 -20.34
CA GLN A 26 -7.88 25.15 -21.74
C GLN A 26 -8.92 24.05 -21.90
N MET A 27 -10.00 24.40 -22.61
CA MET A 27 -11.04 23.49 -23.09
C MET A 27 -10.46 22.48 -24.06
N MET A 28 -10.75 21.20 -23.81
CA MET A 28 -10.47 20.09 -24.72
C MET A 28 -11.46 20.06 -25.87
N PRO A 29 -11.04 19.89 -27.12
CA PRO A 29 -11.96 19.68 -28.25
C PRO A 29 -12.40 18.21 -28.33
N ASN A 30 -13.59 18.03 -28.85
CA ASN A 30 -14.35 16.80 -29.01
C ASN A 30 -13.63 15.66 -29.74
N ASN A 31 -13.73 14.52 -29.13
CA ASN A 31 -14.04 13.17 -29.60
C ASN A 31 -13.86 12.87 -31.10
N GLU A 32 -12.75 12.23 -31.45
CA GLU A 32 -12.67 11.28 -32.56
C GLU A 32 -12.14 9.95 -32.04
N MET A 33 -12.98 8.89 -32.16
CA MET A 33 -12.55 7.53 -31.93
C MET A 33 -11.52 7.15 -32.99
N VAL A 34 -10.26 7.17 -32.63
CA VAL A 34 -9.18 6.60 -33.45
C VAL A 34 -8.93 5.18 -32.98
N ALA A 35 -9.46 4.23 -33.75
CA ALA A 35 -9.03 2.84 -33.68
C ALA A 35 -7.67 2.72 -34.40
N SER A 36 -6.62 3.18 -33.80
CA SER A 36 -5.24 2.89 -34.17
C SER A 36 -4.52 2.55 -32.88
N GLY A 37 -3.82 1.43 -32.88
CA GLY A 37 -3.07 0.95 -31.73
C GLY A 37 -1.85 1.82 -31.45
N ASP A 38 -2.07 3.04 -31.00
CA ASP A 38 -1.00 3.85 -30.45
C ASP A 38 -0.52 3.20 -29.15
N PRO A 39 0.78 3.12 -28.93
CA PRO A 39 1.33 2.59 -27.70
C PRO A 39 0.78 3.38 -26.52
N ILE A 40 0.55 2.70 -25.40
CA ILE A 40 0.18 3.36 -24.13
C ILE A 40 1.29 4.38 -23.84
N GLU A 41 0.96 5.66 -23.94
CA GLU A 41 1.84 6.72 -23.46
C GLU A 41 1.83 6.69 -21.92
N TRP A 42 2.94 6.26 -21.36
CA TRP A 42 3.17 6.41 -19.93
C TRP A 42 3.50 7.87 -19.67
N GLU A 43 2.57 8.61 -19.07
CA GLU A 43 2.85 9.97 -18.60
C GLU A 43 3.78 9.92 -17.38
N GLU A 44 5.05 9.67 -17.60
CA GLU A 44 6.08 9.70 -16.55
C GLU A 44 6.52 11.13 -16.16
N ASN A 45 5.78 12.14 -16.52
CA ASN A 45 6.19 13.54 -16.35
C ASN A 45 5.80 14.18 -15.03
N ASN A 46 5.74 13.42 -13.93
CA ASN A 46 5.61 14.00 -12.61
C ASN A 46 6.98 14.08 -11.89
N ALA A 47 7.97 14.70 -12.56
CA ALA A 47 9.31 14.87 -12.00
C ALA A 47 9.31 15.50 -10.59
N THR A 48 8.34 16.38 -10.31
CA THR A 48 8.18 17.00 -8.99
C THR A 48 7.69 15.99 -7.96
N MET A 49 6.73 15.12 -8.31
CA MET A 49 6.25 14.09 -7.39
C MET A 49 7.32 13.02 -7.13
N ASN A 50 8.07 12.62 -8.14
CA ASN A 50 9.16 11.66 -8.00
C ASN A 50 10.29 12.19 -7.12
N VAL A 51 10.63 13.47 -7.24
CA VAL A 51 11.63 14.12 -6.36
C VAL A 51 11.12 14.22 -4.92
N MET A 52 9.82 14.39 -4.70
CA MET A 52 9.21 14.47 -3.37
C MET A 52 8.95 13.09 -2.73
N SER A 53 8.93 12.02 -3.51
CA SER A 53 8.65 10.64 -3.04
C SER A 53 9.92 9.91 -2.58
N ASN A 54 10.91 10.61 -2.05
CA ASN A 54 12.10 9.98 -1.49
C ASN A 54 11.96 9.77 0.02
N SER A 55 12.74 8.82 0.56
CA SER A 55 12.72 8.43 1.98
C SER A 55 13.15 9.52 2.96
N GLU A 56 13.73 10.62 2.48
CA GLU A 56 14.10 11.78 3.30
C GLU A 56 12.92 12.72 3.52
N MET A 57 11.97 12.77 2.57
CA MET A 57 10.84 13.70 2.60
C MET A 57 9.53 13.04 2.99
N MET A 58 9.36 11.75 2.69
CA MET A 58 8.13 11.00 2.93
C MET A 58 8.45 9.66 3.58
N LYS A 59 7.77 9.34 4.67
CA LYS A 59 7.79 8.03 5.31
C LYS A 59 6.44 7.36 5.09
N TRP A 60 6.46 6.17 4.51
CA TRP A 60 5.29 5.31 4.42
C TRP A 60 5.30 4.31 5.57
N VAL A 61 4.18 4.21 6.28
CA VAL A 61 4.08 3.45 7.53
C VAL A 61 3.05 2.34 7.41
N ILE A 62 3.46 1.13 7.78
CA ILE A 62 2.59 0.04 8.20
C ILE A 62 2.72 -0.04 9.71
N GLN A 63 1.62 0.03 10.44
CA GLN A 63 1.61 -0.06 11.89
C GLN A 63 0.84 -1.30 12.34
N ASP A 64 1.40 -2.05 13.26
CA ASP A 64 0.71 -3.10 14.01
C ASP A 64 -0.10 -2.43 15.12
N GLU A 65 -1.43 -2.47 15.01
CA GLU A 65 -2.35 -1.82 15.96
C GLU A 65 -2.24 -2.39 17.39
N ASP A 66 -1.91 -3.67 17.52
CA ASP A 66 -1.85 -4.34 18.83
C ASP A 66 -0.59 -3.92 19.62
N THR A 67 0.53 -3.72 18.93
CA THR A 67 1.83 -3.42 19.56
C THR A 67 2.28 -1.98 19.37
N GLY A 68 1.69 -1.23 18.44
CA GLY A 68 2.11 0.11 18.02
C GLY A 68 3.44 0.13 17.26
N LYS A 69 4.02 -1.02 16.92
CA LYS A 69 5.25 -1.10 16.15
C LYS A 69 5.02 -0.76 14.69
N GLU A 70 6.05 -0.19 14.07
CA GLU A 70 5.98 0.28 12.70
C GLU A 70 6.99 -0.42 11.80
N ASN A 71 6.60 -0.67 10.57
CA ASN A 71 7.48 -1.11 9.49
C ASN A 71 8.36 -2.29 9.90
N ILE A 72 9.68 -2.17 9.75
CA ILE A 72 10.63 -3.25 10.02
C ILE A 72 10.70 -3.68 11.50
N ASP A 73 10.19 -2.85 12.42
CA ASP A 73 10.08 -3.19 13.83
C ASP A 73 8.92 -4.16 14.13
N ILE A 74 8.01 -4.36 13.16
CA ILE A 74 7.00 -5.41 13.21
C ILE A 74 7.70 -6.75 12.98
N GLY A 75 7.74 -7.57 14.01
CA GLY A 75 8.44 -8.86 14.00
C GLY A 75 7.48 -9.98 14.41
N TRP A 76 6.49 -10.30 13.60
CA TRP A 76 5.56 -11.38 13.90
C TRP A 76 6.22 -12.75 13.82
N ASN A 77 5.77 -13.66 14.70
CA ASN A 77 6.21 -15.05 14.70
C ASN A 77 5.01 -15.98 14.67
N PHE A 78 5.02 -16.90 13.73
CA PHE A 78 3.98 -17.88 13.50
C PHE A 78 4.57 -19.30 13.47
N LYS A 79 3.71 -20.30 13.62
CA LYS A 79 4.06 -21.70 13.41
C LYS A 79 3.57 -22.16 12.04
N VAL A 80 4.26 -23.14 11.46
CA VAL A 80 3.75 -23.82 10.27
C VAL A 80 2.36 -24.38 10.56
N SER A 81 1.44 -24.22 9.63
CA SER A 81 0.01 -24.56 9.69
C SER A 81 -0.86 -23.59 10.51
N ASP A 82 -0.32 -22.52 11.08
CA ASP A 82 -1.14 -21.48 11.65
C ASP A 82 -2.05 -20.87 10.58
N LYS A 83 -3.29 -20.59 10.97
CA LYS A 83 -4.26 -19.83 10.17
C LYS A 83 -4.51 -18.50 10.84
N VAL A 84 -3.97 -17.46 10.25
CA VAL A 84 -3.95 -16.13 10.83
C VAL A 84 -4.92 -15.22 10.09
N LYS A 85 -5.81 -14.58 10.83
CA LYS A 85 -6.68 -13.54 10.30
C LYS A 85 -6.00 -12.19 10.50
N ILE A 86 -5.72 -11.49 9.41
CA ILE A 86 -5.11 -10.16 9.40
C ILE A 86 -6.15 -9.17 8.87
N LYS A 87 -6.39 -8.12 9.63
CA LYS A 87 -7.21 -6.99 9.21
C LYS A 87 -6.29 -5.82 8.85
N ILE A 88 -6.41 -5.30 7.63
CA ILE A 88 -5.63 -4.19 7.14
C ILE A 88 -6.55 -3.03 6.85
N THR A 89 -6.29 -1.88 7.48
CA THR A 89 -7.04 -0.64 7.25
C THR A 89 -6.11 0.39 6.59
N ASN A 90 -6.55 0.98 5.49
CA ASN A 90 -5.87 2.09 4.85
C ASN A 90 -6.48 3.41 5.34
N ASP A 91 -5.73 4.17 6.14
CA ASP A 91 -6.22 5.38 6.79
C ASP A 91 -6.48 6.50 5.76
N PRO A 92 -7.74 6.93 5.58
CA PRO A 92 -8.08 8.01 4.65
C PRO A 92 -7.59 9.39 5.09
N ASN A 93 -7.20 9.55 6.35
CA ASN A 93 -6.76 10.83 6.91
C ASN A 93 -5.24 11.04 6.82
N SER A 94 -4.53 10.14 6.12
CA SER A 94 -3.11 10.35 5.86
C SER A 94 -2.88 11.63 5.04
N MET A 95 -1.71 12.27 5.19
CA MET A 95 -1.39 13.49 4.45
C MET A 95 -1.33 13.28 2.92
N HIS A 96 -1.10 12.05 2.50
CA HIS A 96 -1.08 11.65 1.09
C HIS A 96 -1.86 10.33 0.93
N PRO A 97 -3.21 10.42 0.88
CA PRO A 97 -4.05 9.22 0.84
C PRO A 97 -3.91 8.54 -0.52
N MET A 98 -3.38 7.33 -0.50
CA MET A 98 -3.19 6.49 -1.68
C MET A 98 -3.70 5.07 -1.42
N GLN A 99 -3.89 4.32 -2.50
CA GLN A 99 -4.13 2.89 -2.44
C GLN A 99 -2.81 2.13 -2.29
N HIS A 100 -2.85 0.98 -1.62
CA HIS A 100 -1.65 0.16 -1.38
C HIS A 100 -1.88 -1.29 -1.82
N PRO A 101 -1.20 -1.77 -2.87
CA PRO A 101 -1.13 -3.21 -3.15
C PRO A 101 -0.18 -3.86 -2.14
N ILE A 102 -0.72 -4.66 -1.22
CA ILE A 102 0.04 -5.34 -0.18
C ILE A 102 0.35 -6.76 -0.62
N HIS A 103 1.63 -7.11 -0.57
CA HIS A 103 2.19 -8.40 -0.93
C HIS A 103 2.83 -9.11 0.27
N PHE A 104 2.60 -10.42 0.38
CA PHE A 104 3.25 -11.29 1.36
C PHE A 104 4.14 -12.29 0.66
N HIS A 105 5.44 -12.25 0.95
CA HIS A 105 6.37 -13.25 0.44
C HIS A 105 6.13 -14.61 1.09
N GLY A 106 6.30 -15.66 0.31
CA GLY A 106 6.33 -17.05 0.77
C GLY A 106 5.01 -17.63 1.27
N GLN A 107 3.96 -16.81 1.44
CA GLN A 107 2.65 -17.24 1.92
C GLN A 107 1.55 -16.83 0.95
N ARG A 108 0.40 -17.49 1.08
CA ARG A 108 -0.81 -17.15 0.32
C ARG A 108 -1.94 -16.82 1.29
N PHE A 109 -2.90 -16.06 0.83
CA PHE A 109 -4.06 -15.68 1.61
C PHE A 109 -5.34 -15.69 0.78
N LEU A 110 -6.45 -15.74 1.47
CA LEU A 110 -7.79 -15.47 0.95
C LEU A 110 -8.21 -14.06 1.42
N VAL A 111 -8.82 -13.28 0.54
CA VAL A 111 -9.50 -12.05 0.93
C VAL A 111 -10.90 -12.42 1.40
N LEU A 112 -11.15 -12.35 2.73
CA LEU A 112 -12.41 -12.76 3.32
C LEU A 112 -13.50 -11.71 3.17
N SER A 113 -13.15 -10.44 3.37
CA SER A 113 -14.10 -9.33 3.31
C SER A 113 -13.41 -8.01 2.95
N THR A 114 -14.21 -7.07 2.43
CA THR A 114 -13.83 -5.66 2.26
C THR A 114 -14.92 -4.81 2.90
N ASN A 115 -14.54 -3.90 3.81
CA ASN A 115 -15.44 -3.05 4.59
C ASN A 115 -16.58 -3.84 5.28
N GLY A 116 -16.23 -5.01 5.80
CA GLY A 116 -17.18 -5.92 6.47
C GLY A 116 -18.13 -6.67 5.52
N LYS A 117 -18.05 -6.43 4.21
CA LYS A 117 -18.83 -7.20 3.23
C LYS A 117 -18.03 -8.44 2.82
N PRO A 118 -18.57 -9.66 3.05
CA PRO A 118 -17.91 -10.90 2.64
C PRO A 118 -17.62 -10.93 1.14
N ASN A 119 -16.50 -11.56 0.78
CA ASN A 119 -16.13 -11.80 -0.60
C ASN A 119 -16.68 -13.16 -1.03
N ASP A 120 -17.54 -13.16 -2.05
CA ASP A 120 -18.17 -14.38 -2.57
C ASP A 120 -17.20 -15.23 -3.42
N ASN A 121 -16.10 -14.63 -3.90
CA ASN A 121 -15.11 -15.31 -4.74
C ASN A 121 -13.78 -15.46 -4.00
N LEU A 122 -13.64 -16.54 -3.23
CA LEU A 122 -12.42 -16.84 -2.47
C LEU A 122 -11.40 -17.52 -3.37
N VAL A 123 -10.37 -16.80 -3.76
CA VAL A 123 -9.20 -17.31 -4.50
C VAL A 123 -7.93 -17.05 -3.73
N TRP A 124 -6.97 -17.98 -3.83
CA TRP A 124 -5.66 -17.80 -3.23
C TRP A 124 -4.87 -16.73 -3.95
N LYS A 125 -4.39 -15.77 -3.19
CA LYS A 125 -3.57 -14.64 -3.64
C LYS A 125 -2.33 -14.50 -2.78
N ASP A 126 -1.36 -13.76 -3.28
CA ASP A 126 -0.19 -13.28 -2.54
C ASP A 126 -0.15 -11.76 -2.46
N THR A 127 -0.97 -11.10 -3.27
CA THR A 127 -1.06 -9.64 -3.36
C THR A 127 -2.53 -9.21 -3.42
N THR A 128 -2.88 -8.15 -2.69
CA THR A 128 -4.21 -7.54 -2.77
C THR A 128 -4.12 -6.03 -2.65
N LEU A 129 -4.95 -5.34 -3.43
CA LEU A 129 -5.09 -3.89 -3.35
C LEU A 129 -5.92 -3.51 -2.12
N ILE A 130 -5.43 -2.54 -1.35
CA ILE A 130 -6.18 -1.90 -0.27
C ILE A 130 -6.48 -0.46 -0.72
N PRO A 131 -7.69 -0.17 -1.21
CA PRO A 131 -8.09 1.18 -1.58
C PRO A 131 -8.03 2.15 -0.39
N ASN A 132 -7.90 3.44 -0.69
CA ASN A 132 -7.91 4.46 0.34
C ASN A 132 -9.23 4.44 1.13
N GLY A 133 -9.13 4.42 2.46
CA GLY A 133 -10.27 4.35 3.38
C GLY A 133 -10.88 2.96 3.55
N ASP A 134 -10.40 1.95 2.83
CA ASP A 134 -10.93 0.60 2.94
C ASP A 134 -10.26 -0.22 4.06
N THR A 135 -11.03 -1.15 4.58
CA THR A 135 -10.59 -2.21 5.50
C THR A 135 -10.76 -3.56 4.83
N VAL A 136 -9.69 -4.33 4.74
CA VAL A 136 -9.68 -5.67 4.13
C VAL A 136 -9.29 -6.71 5.18
N GLU A 137 -10.03 -7.81 5.24
CA GLU A 137 -9.71 -8.95 6.09
C GLU A 137 -9.12 -10.09 5.26
N LEU A 138 -7.95 -10.56 5.67
CA LEU A 138 -7.24 -11.66 5.03
C LEU A 138 -7.23 -12.89 5.94
N LEU A 139 -7.30 -14.09 5.35
CA LEU A 139 -6.93 -15.35 6.01
C LEU A 139 -5.63 -15.85 5.39
N VAL A 140 -4.55 -15.76 6.15
CA VAL A 140 -3.23 -16.24 5.74
C VAL A 140 -3.00 -17.64 6.31
N GLU A 141 -2.62 -18.60 5.48
CA GLU A 141 -2.18 -19.92 5.92
C GLU A 141 -0.64 -19.97 5.88
N MET A 142 -0.01 -20.14 7.05
CA MET A 142 1.43 -20.15 7.21
C MET A 142 2.00 -21.52 6.81
N THR A 143 2.31 -21.69 5.52
CA THR A 143 2.72 -23.00 4.96
C THR A 143 4.21 -23.14 4.76
N ASN A 144 4.92 -22.05 4.47
CA ASN A 144 6.36 -22.08 4.19
C ASN A 144 7.16 -21.60 5.39
N PRO A 145 8.00 -22.43 6.00
CA PRO A 145 8.91 -21.99 7.06
C PRO A 145 9.98 -21.05 6.52
N GLY A 146 10.41 -20.11 7.35
CA GLY A 146 11.44 -19.13 6.99
C GLY A 146 11.16 -17.74 7.53
N THR A 147 12.02 -16.78 7.17
CA THR A 147 11.81 -15.35 7.42
C THR A 147 11.34 -14.71 6.11
N TRP A 148 10.21 -14.07 6.17
CA TRP A 148 9.52 -13.50 5.02
C TRP A 148 9.29 -12.01 5.19
N MET A 149 9.06 -11.34 4.09
CA MET A 149 8.72 -9.91 4.04
C MET A 149 7.26 -9.75 3.61
N GLY A 150 6.56 -8.79 4.22
CA GLY A 150 5.32 -8.21 3.71
C GLY A 150 5.54 -6.74 3.38
N HIS A 151 5.02 -6.26 2.25
CA HIS A 151 5.27 -4.88 1.83
C HIS A 151 4.22 -4.35 0.85
N CYS A 152 4.19 -3.01 0.71
CA CYS A 152 3.52 -2.39 -0.42
C CYS A 152 4.30 -2.64 -1.72
N HIS A 153 3.59 -2.97 -2.80
CA HIS A 153 4.22 -3.27 -4.10
C HIS A 153 4.43 -2.03 -4.99
N ILE A 154 4.18 -0.84 -4.46
CA ILE A 154 4.61 0.43 -5.08
C ILE A 154 6.07 0.65 -4.66
N ALA A 155 6.98 0.75 -5.63
CA ALA A 155 8.41 0.77 -5.37
C ALA A 155 8.84 1.93 -4.45
N GLU A 156 8.30 3.11 -4.69
CA GLU A 156 8.58 4.32 -3.91
C GLU A 156 8.10 4.18 -2.46
N HIS A 157 6.97 3.50 -2.21
CA HIS A 157 6.48 3.24 -0.87
C HIS A 157 7.37 2.23 -0.14
N LEU A 158 7.80 1.19 -0.84
CA LEU A 158 8.72 0.19 -0.31
C LEU A 158 10.06 0.83 0.09
N GLU A 159 10.66 1.63 -0.80
CA GLU A 159 11.91 2.35 -0.54
C GLU A 159 11.79 3.34 0.62
N ALA A 160 10.62 3.95 0.78
CA ALA A 160 10.32 4.85 1.90
C ALA A 160 9.84 4.11 3.17
N GLY A 161 10.05 2.80 3.25
CA GLY A 161 9.94 2.00 4.47
C GLY A 161 8.67 1.18 4.63
N MET A 162 7.73 1.16 3.66
CA MET A 162 6.45 0.44 3.77
C MET A 162 6.63 -1.08 3.64
N MET A 163 7.33 -1.67 4.60
CA MET A 163 7.62 -3.09 4.67
C MET A 163 7.73 -3.56 6.12
N PHE A 164 7.48 -4.84 6.35
CA PHE A 164 7.69 -5.51 7.64
C PHE A 164 8.22 -6.92 7.41
N SER A 165 8.75 -7.54 8.47
CA SER A 165 9.19 -8.92 8.45
C SER A 165 8.36 -9.79 9.37
N PHE A 166 8.23 -11.07 9.01
CA PHE A 166 7.62 -12.09 9.85
C PHE A 166 8.34 -13.43 9.70
N LYS A 167 8.26 -14.27 10.74
CA LYS A 167 8.92 -15.57 10.78
C LYS A 167 7.89 -16.67 10.92
N VAL A 168 8.07 -17.74 10.15
CA VAL A 168 7.30 -18.99 10.24
C VAL A 168 8.23 -20.11 10.65
N ILE A 169 7.96 -20.79 11.77
CA ILE A 169 8.80 -21.82 12.40
C ILE A 169 8.03 -23.10 12.67
#